data_d4ab67719acbf4cb65fc05d2171688ba
#
_entry.id   d4ab67719acbf4cb65fc05d2171688ba
#
_cell.length_a   1.000
_cell.length_b   1.000
_cell.length_c   1.000
_cell.angle_alpha   90.00
_cell.angle_beta   90.00
_cell.angle_gamma   90.00
#
_symmetry.space_group_name_H-M   'P 1'
#
loop_
_entity.id
_entity.type
_entity.pdbx_description
1 polymer ?
#
loop_
_entity_poly.entity_id
_entity_poly.type
_entity_poly.pdbx_seq_one_letter_code
_entity_poly.pdbx_strand_id
1 'polypeptide(L)'
;MPRLYVRTVHVDTPCSRTRTPAVRDTPLPPPPDGKATPHAHPTTPADPPAHGATASATLAAAVSAASAAPGAAAAPARTIEVSTAAQLKAALNDSSPGDTIHLADGTYTGNFKTSVAASAGARITLTGSAKAVLTAGGGYGLHLNGAAYWTVKGITVTGGQKGIMIDSARGVVVDAVTVHGLDMEGVHFRTSSRDGVIKNSRIYDTGNDGRGMGEGVYVGTANTLSDKSDNVQILGNTIGPDVGGEAVDLKEGTTGGRVAGNTFDGRGMTGNHYDDSWVDVKGNNYVIENNTGKNTLNNGYETHTQQSGWGCGTVFRGNRSTLTGATGDKRLAVDVTNYSGSCKTTVYASNTVTGGRGLTNIPVTP
;
A
#
# COMPACT_ATOMS: atom_id res chain seq x y z
N MET A 1 53.98 29.76 36.68
CA MET A 1 53.23 30.75 35.87
C MET A 1 51.98 30.07 35.37
N PRO A 2 50.79 30.38 35.92
CA PRO A 2 49.55 29.79 35.46
C PRO A 2 48.92 30.66 34.33
N ARG A 3 48.44 29.99 33.29
CA ARG A 3 47.74 30.65 32.17
C ARG A 3 46.27 30.90 32.54
N LEU A 4 45.88 32.15 32.44
CA LEU A 4 44.53 32.65 32.60
C LEU A 4 43.66 32.17 31.40
N TYR A 5 42.52 31.53 31.68
CA TYR A 5 41.51 31.20 30.68
C TYR A 5 40.43 32.28 30.76
N VAL A 6 40.29 33.09 29.73
CA VAL A 6 39.19 34.08 29.62
C VAL A 6 37.95 33.35 29.05
N ARG A 7 36.84 33.32 29.80
CA ARG A 7 35.53 32.91 29.33
C ARG A 7 34.84 34.13 28.75
N THR A 8 34.54 34.08 27.48
CA THR A 8 33.66 35.04 26.81
C THR A 8 32.18 34.58 27.06
N VAL A 9 31.43 35.44 27.72
CA VAL A 9 30.00 35.27 27.94
C VAL A 9 29.28 35.89 26.74
N HIS A 10 28.56 35.09 25.97
CA HIS A 10 27.64 35.60 24.95
C HIS A 10 26.30 35.90 25.69
N VAL A 11 25.86 37.11 25.56
CA VAL A 11 24.56 37.56 26.05
C VAL A 11 23.58 37.46 24.88
N ASP A 12 22.64 36.50 24.98
CA ASP A 12 21.54 36.34 24.03
C ASP A 12 20.48 37.41 24.28
N THR A 13 20.25 38.26 23.30
CA THR A 13 19.14 39.24 23.30
C THR A 13 17.85 38.53 22.84
N PRO A 14 16.70 38.60 23.54
CA PRO A 14 15.48 37.97 23.09
C PRO A 14 14.83 38.76 21.94
N CYS A 15 14.70 38.10 20.80
CA CYS A 15 13.95 38.61 19.63
C CYS A 15 12.44 38.41 19.95
N SER A 16 11.73 39.51 20.16
CA SER A 16 10.27 39.54 20.35
C SER A 16 9.58 39.22 19.03
N ARG A 17 9.00 38.04 18.89
CA ARG A 17 8.04 37.71 17.83
C ARG A 17 6.64 38.15 18.23
N THR A 18 6.12 39.18 17.58
CA THR A 18 4.71 39.56 17.62
C THR A 18 3.84 38.44 17.08
N ARG A 19 2.96 37.91 17.93
CA ARG A 19 1.94 36.94 17.53
C ARG A 19 0.83 37.64 16.77
N THR A 20 0.60 37.28 15.54
CA THR A 20 -0.62 37.60 14.79
C THR A 20 -1.77 36.74 15.38
N PRO A 21 -2.97 37.31 15.61
CA PRO A 21 -4.08 36.52 16.17
C PRO A 21 -4.61 35.51 15.16
N ALA A 22 -4.84 34.29 15.62
CA ALA A 22 -5.44 33.20 14.84
C ALA A 22 -6.85 33.59 14.38
N VAL A 23 -7.09 33.48 13.09
CA VAL A 23 -8.42 33.53 12.48
C VAL A 23 -9.18 32.29 12.95
N ARG A 24 -10.32 32.49 13.61
CA ARG A 24 -11.22 31.38 13.97
C ARG A 24 -11.91 30.88 12.69
N ASP A 25 -11.62 29.65 12.33
CA ASP A 25 -12.40 28.92 11.30
C ASP A 25 -13.81 28.63 11.85
N THR A 26 -14.80 29.25 11.25
CA THR A 26 -16.21 28.90 11.45
C THR A 26 -16.51 27.63 10.64
N PRO A 27 -17.19 26.62 11.21
CA PRO A 27 -17.58 25.44 10.45
C PRO A 27 -18.59 25.79 9.37
N LEU A 28 -18.40 25.25 8.17
CA LEU A 28 -19.35 25.34 7.07
C LEU A 28 -20.65 24.58 7.46
N PRO A 29 -21.83 25.09 7.07
CA PRO A 29 -23.09 24.40 7.33
C PRO A 29 -23.21 23.12 6.47
N PRO A 30 -23.94 22.09 6.95
CA PRO A 30 -24.18 20.87 6.21
C PRO A 30 -25.06 21.13 4.95
N PRO A 31 -24.90 20.32 3.88
CA PRO A 31 -25.71 20.44 2.68
C PRO A 31 -27.19 20.11 2.98
N PRO A 32 -28.17 20.68 2.24
CA PRO A 32 -29.58 20.47 2.48
C PRO A 32 -30.02 19.04 2.12
N ASP A 33 -30.88 18.48 2.98
CA ASP A 33 -31.51 17.18 2.81
C ASP A 33 -32.33 17.11 1.54
N GLY A 34 -31.87 16.37 0.53
CA GLY A 34 -32.62 16.01 -0.65
C GLY A 34 -33.62 14.90 -0.33
N LYS A 35 -34.89 15.26 -0.18
CA LYS A 35 -35.99 14.28 -0.09
C LYS A 35 -36.09 13.51 -1.40
N ALA A 36 -35.85 12.22 -1.37
CA ALA A 36 -36.13 11.29 -2.46
C ALA A 36 -37.65 11.06 -2.54
N THR A 37 -38.24 11.36 -3.68
CA THR A 37 -39.62 10.95 -4.05
C THR A 37 -39.59 9.51 -4.56
N PRO A 38 -40.56 8.65 -4.19
CA PRO A 38 -40.61 7.28 -4.69
C PRO A 38 -41.13 7.23 -6.12
N HIS A 39 -40.35 6.69 -7.04
CA HIS A 39 -40.84 6.34 -8.38
C HIS A 39 -41.58 5.01 -8.34
N ALA A 40 -42.82 5.04 -8.84
CA ALA A 40 -43.69 3.89 -8.99
C ALA A 40 -43.14 2.91 -10.06
N HIS A 41 -43.17 1.62 -9.75
CA HIS A 41 -42.94 0.54 -10.72
C HIS A 41 -44.12 0.35 -11.64
N PRO A 42 -43.90 0.14 -12.95
CA PRO A 42 -44.97 -0.32 -13.83
C PRO A 42 -45.18 -1.84 -13.68
N THR A 43 -46.46 -2.21 -13.56
CA THR A 43 -46.98 -3.57 -13.51
C THR A 43 -46.88 -4.25 -14.88
N THR A 44 -46.32 -5.45 -14.92
CA THR A 44 -46.37 -6.36 -16.08
C THR A 44 -47.72 -7.04 -16.19
N PRO A 45 -48.26 -7.24 -17.40
CA PRO A 45 -49.47 -8.04 -17.62
C PRO A 45 -49.15 -9.54 -17.71
N ALA A 46 -50.13 -10.34 -17.29
CA ALA A 46 -50.11 -11.78 -17.20
C ALA A 46 -50.15 -12.48 -18.58
N ASP A 47 -49.44 -13.64 -18.64
CA ASP A 47 -49.47 -14.58 -19.77
C ASP A 47 -50.78 -15.38 -19.88
N PRO A 48 -51.24 -15.71 -21.09
CA PRO A 48 -52.29 -16.74 -21.30
C PRO A 48 -51.68 -18.15 -21.52
N PRO A 49 -52.46 -19.24 -21.36
CA PRO A 49 -51.99 -20.60 -21.23
C PRO A 49 -51.63 -21.29 -22.56
N ALA A 50 -50.71 -22.21 -22.49
CA ALA A 50 -50.21 -23.05 -23.54
C ALA A 50 -51.23 -24.13 -24.00
N HIS A 51 -51.34 -24.35 -25.30
CA HIS A 51 -51.74 -25.67 -25.85
C HIS A 51 -50.72 -26.09 -26.92
N GLY A 52 -50.38 -27.39 -26.81
CA GLY A 52 -49.27 -28.04 -27.49
C GLY A 52 -49.51 -28.35 -28.97
N ALA A 53 -48.39 -28.66 -29.61
CA ALA A 53 -48.31 -29.65 -30.70
C ALA A 53 -46.83 -29.99 -30.95
N THR A 54 -46.55 -31.26 -30.93
CA THR A 54 -45.27 -31.89 -31.22
C THR A 54 -44.93 -31.79 -32.71
N ALA A 55 -43.70 -31.32 -33.03
CA ALA A 55 -43.06 -31.64 -34.30
C ALA A 55 -41.54 -31.74 -34.08
N SER A 56 -41.04 -32.96 -34.19
CA SER A 56 -39.61 -33.27 -34.20
C SER A 56 -39.02 -32.78 -35.53
N ALA A 57 -38.16 -31.76 -35.48
CA ALA A 57 -37.28 -31.39 -36.56
C ALA A 57 -35.83 -31.55 -36.07
N THR A 58 -35.18 -32.57 -36.60
CA THR A 58 -33.71 -32.77 -36.48
C THR A 58 -32.99 -31.65 -37.21
N LEU A 59 -32.48 -30.66 -36.48
CA LEU A 59 -31.54 -29.66 -37.04
C LEU A 59 -30.11 -30.17 -36.86
N ALA A 60 -29.48 -30.54 -37.95
CA ALA A 60 -28.03 -30.77 -37.98
C ALA A 60 -27.31 -29.42 -37.76
N ALA A 61 -26.70 -29.25 -36.57
CA ALA A 61 -25.87 -28.10 -36.29
C ALA A 61 -24.54 -28.24 -37.07
N ALA A 62 -24.39 -27.47 -38.14
CA ALA A 62 -23.11 -27.26 -38.78
C ALA A 62 -22.24 -26.43 -37.79
N VAL A 63 -21.24 -27.09 -37.18
CA VAL A 63 -20.20 -26.41 -36.39
C VAL A 63 -19.28 -25.72 -37.41
N SER A 64 -19.50 -24.44 -37.66
CA SER A 64 -18.53 -23.57 -38.30
C SER A 64 -17.32 -23.42 -37.37
N ALA A 65 -16.24 -24.11 -37.64
CA ALA A 65 -14.95 -23.84 -37.03
C ALA A 65 -14.51 -22.43 -37.49
N ALA A 66 -14.75 -21.45 -36.66
CA ALA A 66 -14.12 -20.13 -36.83
C ALA A 66 -12.63 -20.34 -36.72
N SER A 67 -11.92 -20.30 -37.86
CA SER A 67 -10.47 -20.25 -37.91
C SER A 67 -10.04 -18.97 -37.18
N ALA A 68 -9.49 -19.10 -35.98
CA ALA A 68 -8.85 -17.98 -35.30
C ALA A 68 -7.73 -17.47 -36.22
N ALA A 69 -7.82 -16.22 -36.63
CA ALA A 69 -6.74 -15.56 -37.34
C ALA A 69 -5.44 -15.73 -36.54
N PRO A 70 -4.30 -16.04 -37.19
CA PRO A 70 -3.04 -16.15 -36.47
C PRO A 70 -2.79 -14.82 -35.78
N GLY A 71 -2.74 -14.85 -34.45
CA GLY A 71 -2.45 -13.69 -33.65
C GLY A 71 -1.15 -13.05 -34.14
N ALA A 72 -1.17 -11.75 -34.41
CA ALA A 72 0.03 -11.01 -34.76
C ALA A 72 1.13 -11.38 -33.76
N ALA A 73 2.27 -11.89 -34.28
CA ALA A 73 3.41 -12.22 -33.46
C ALA A 73 3.79 -10.98 -32.66
N ALA A 74 3.89 -11.13 -31.31
CA ALA A 74 4.32 -10.04 -30.47
C ALA A 74 5.67 -9.51 -30.99
N ALA A 75 5.81 -8.19 -31.08
CA ALA A 75 7.09 -7.59 -31.44
C ALA A 75 8.18 -8.10 -30.49
N PRO A 76 9.41 -8.32 -30.95
CA PRO A 76 10.48 -8.80 -30.09
C PRO A 76 10.70 -7.80 -28.95
N ALA A 77 10.87 -8.33 -27.73
CA ALA A 77 11.15 -7.55 -26.53
C ALA A 77 12.45 -6.75 -26.75
N ARG A 78 12.42 -5.45 -26.44
CA ARG A 78 13.57 -4.54 -26.62
C ARG A 78 14.02 -3.98 -25.28
N THR A 79 15.30 -3.62 -25.20
CA THR A 79 15.84 -2.83 -24.10
C THR A 79 15.91 -1.36 -24.54
N ILE A 80 15.35 -0.49 -23.73
CA ILE A 80 15.33 0.97 -23.94
C ILE A 80 16.28 1.57 -22.91
N GLU A 81 17.46 2.01 -23.35
CA GLU A 81 18.45 2.66 -22.47
C GLU A 81 18.05 4.11 -22.21
N VAL A 82 18.02 4.50 -20.95
CA VAL A 82 17.55 5.81 -20.48
C VAL A 82 18.59 6.43 -19.55
N SER A 83 18.97 7.67 -19.82
CA SER A 83 19.93 8.45 -19.01
C SER A 83 19.44 9.83 -18.61
N THR A 84 18.23 10.24 -19.05
CA THR A 84 17.64 11.54 -18.71
C THR A 84 16.17 11.41 -18.31
N ALA A 85 15.67 12.37 -17.53
CA ALA A 85 14.25 12.42 -17.13
C ALA A 85 13.30 12.53 -18.34
N ALA A 86 13.71 13.24 -19.41
CA ALA A 86 12.91 13.34 -20.63
C ALA A 86 12.81 11.99 -21.35
N GLN A 87 13.91 11.26 -21.48
CA GLN A 87 13.93 9.92 -22.05
C GLN A 87 13.09 8.95 -21.21
N LEU A 88 13.15 9.03 -19.87
CA LEU A 88 12.33 8.20 -19.00
C LEU A 88 10.83 8.46 -19.24
N LYS A 89 10.41 9.73 -19.30
CA LYS A 89 9.00 10.08 -19.58
C LYS A 89 8.54 9.54 -20.95
N ALA A 90 9.37 9.61 -21.97
CA ALA A 90 9.07 9.05 -23.27
C ALA A 90 8.98 7.51 -23.19
N ALA A 91 10.00 6.84 -22.63
CA ALA A 91 10.05 5.38 -22.52
C ALA A 91 8.87 4.78 -21.75
N LEU A 92 8.42 5.45 -20.68
CA LEU A 92 7.25 5.02 -19.89
C LEU A 92 5.94 5.01 -20.70
N ASN A 93 5.80 5.85 -21.72
CA ASN A 93 4.61 5.95 -22.56
C ASN A 93 4.74 5.17 -23.88
N ASP A 94 5.96 5.01 -24.40
CA ASP A 94 6.23 4.37 -25.70
C ASP A 94 6.60 2.90 -25.56
N SER A 95 6.68 2.37 -24.32
CA SER A 95 6.97 0.96 -24.06
C SER A 95 5.84 0.03 -24.52
N SER A 96 6.20 -1.17 -24.89
CA SER A 96 5.30 -2.23 -25.30
C SER A 96 5.47 -3.47 -24.40
N PRO A 97 4.47 -4.36 -24.32
CA PRO A 97 4.59 -5.60 -23.55
C PRO A 97 5.87 -6.38 -23.90
N GLY A 98 6.65 -6.72 -22.88
CA GLY A 98 7.94 -7.40 -22.98
C GLY A 98 9.16 -6.47 -22.92
N ASP A 99 9.00 -5.17 -23.09
CA ASP A 99 10.12 -4.22 -23.06
C ASP A 99 10.78 -4.11 -21.68
N THR A 100 12.07 -3.81 -21.70
CA THR A 100 12.84 -3.42 -20.52
C THR A 100 13.32 -1.98 -20.69
N ILE A 101 12.91 -1.10 -19.77
CA ILE A 101 13.42 0.26 -19.64
C ILE A 101 14.57 0.21 -18.64
N HIS A 102 15.81 0.40 -19.11
CA HIS A 102 17.01 0.35 -18.28
C HIS A 102 17.51 1.77 -17.99
N LEU A 103 17.58 2.12 -16.72
CA LEU A 103 18.03 3.41 -16.23
C LEU A 103 19.52 3.37 -15.94
N ALA A 104 20.29 4.24 -16.57
CA ALA A 104 21.67 4.52 -16.17
C ALA A 104 21.70 5.14 -14.77
N ASP A 105 22.80 5.00 -14.05
CA ASP A 105 23.03 5.70 -12.79
C ASP A 105 22.88 7.21 -12.99
N GLY A 106 22.15 7.89 -12.09
CA GLY A 106 21.90 9.31 -12.17
C GLY A 106 20.59 9.73 -11.51
N THR A 107 20.33 11.03 -11.48
CA THR A 107 19.11 11.60 -10.89
C THR A 107 18.14 12.02 -11.99
N TYR A 108 16.95 11.46 -11.91
CA TYR A 108 15.81 11.74 -12.78
C TYR A 108 14.82 12.61 -12.03
N THR A 109 14.84 13.92 -12.31
CA THR A 109 13.97 14.88 -11.61
C THR A 109 12.64 15.02 -12.33
N GLY A 110 11.53 14.80 -11.58
CA GLY A 110 10.16 14.99 -12.05
C GLY A 110 9.20 13.94 -11.55
N ASN A 111 7.94 14.08 -11.95
CA ASN A 111 6.90 13.10 -11.71
C ASN A 111 6.82 12.16 -12.92
N PHE A 112 6.90 10.86 -12.68
CA PHE A 112 6.89 9.85 -13.73
C PHE A 112 5.59 9.06 -13.68
N LYS A 113 4.92 8.96 -14.82
CA LYS A 113 3.62 8.27 -14.92
C LYS A 113 3.55 7.43 -16.19
N THR A 114 2.90 6.28 -16.09
CA THR A 114 2.50 5.48 -17.25
C THR A 114 1.11 4.90 -17.05
N SER A 115 0.41 4.68 -18.16
CA SER A 115 -0.85 3.94 -18.23
C SER A 115 -0.74 2.74 -19.20
N VAL A 116 0.45 2.45 -19.69
CA VAL A 116 0.69 1.34 -20.59
C VAL A 116 0.50 0.03 -19.83
N ALA A 117 -0.42 -0.81 -20.28
CA ALA A 117 -0.65 -2.12 -19.68
C ALA A 117 0.15 -3.19 -20.44
N ALA A 118 0.72 -4.10 -19.67
CA ALA A 118 1.37 -5.31 -20.17
C ALA A 118 0.50 -6.55 -19.87
N SER A 119 1.06 -7.74 -20.05
CA SER A 119 0.41 -9.01 -19.73
C SER A 119 1.30 -9.86 -18.82
N ALA A 120 0.72 -10.90 -18.21
CA ALA A 120 1.47 -11.81 -17.34
C ALA A 120 2.65 -12.49 -18.04
N GLY A 121 2.49 -12.83 -19.32
CA GLY A 121 3.52 -13.49 -20.14
C GLY A 121 4.51 -12.53 -20.82
N ALA A 122 4.24 -11.22 -20.80
CA ALA A 122 5.08 -10.20 -21.44
C ALA A 122 5.07 -8.92 -20.58
N ARG A 123 5.70 -8.98 -19.42
CA ARG A 123 5.77 -7.86 -18.47
C ARG A 123 6.65 -6.73 -19.03
N ILE A 124 6.31 -5.48 -18.69
CA ILE A 124 7.23 -4.37 -18.90
C ILE A 124 8.08 -4.22 -17.63
N THR A 125 9.38 -4.05 -17.81
CA THR A 125 10.32 -3.92 -16.69
C THR A 125 10.97 -2.54 -16.72
N LEU A 126 10.82 -1.78 -15.62
CA LEU A 126 11.62 -0.60 -15.33
C LEU A 126 12.72 -1.02 -14.35
N THR A 127 13.97 -0.92 -14.74
CA THR A 127 15.10 -1.40 -13.92
C THR A 127 16.28 -0.45 -13.96
N GLY A 128 17.11 -0.53 -12.92
CA GLY A 128 18.36 0.20 -12.78
C GLY A 128 19.06 -0.24 -11.50
N SER A 129 20.18 0.39 -11.17
CA SER A 129 20.81 0.24 -9.87
C SER A 129 20.17 1.17 -8.82
N ALA A 130 20.50 1.01 -7.55
CA ALA A 130 20.09 1.93 -6.49
C ALA A 130 20.59 3.38 -6.68
N LYS A 131 21.51 3.62 -7.63
CA LYS A 131 21.99 4.95 -8.01
C LYS A 131 21.15 5.58 -9.13
N ALA A 132 20.25 4.84 -9.75
CA ALA A 132 19.21 5.40 -10.62
C ALA A 132 18.09 5.94 -9.74
N VAL A 133 18.09 7.26 -9.49
CA VAL A 133 17.27 7.92 -8.49
C VAL A 133 16.16 8.73 -9.15
N LEU A 134 14.91 8.35 -8.94
CA LEU A 134 13.75 9.16 -9.29
C LEU A 134 13.47 10.11 -8.13
N THR A 135 13.50 11.43 -8.38
CA THR A 135 13.21 12.43 -7.36
C THR A 135 12.10 13.37 -7.81
N ALA A 136 11.02 13.44 -7.02
CA ALA A 136 9.90 14.33 -7.29
C ALA A 136 9.99 15.58 -6.41
N GLY A 137 9.60 16.75 -6.96
CA GLY A 137 9.48 18.00 -6.20
C GLY A 137 8.11 18.16 -5.54
N GLY A 138 7.19 17.21 -5.74
CA GLY A 138 5.83 17.16 -5.22
C GLY A 138 5.03 16.08 -5.97
N GLY A 139 3.83 15.70 -5.48
CA GLY A 139 3.05 14.62 -6.07
C GLY A 139 3.74 13.25 -5.94
N TYR A 140 3.64 12.40 -6.95
CA TYR A 140 4.12 11.01 -6.90
C TYR A 140 5.45 10.85 -7.64
N GLY A 141 6.41 10.13 -7.06
CA GLY A 141 7.68 9.81 -7.71
C GLY A 141 7.48 8.96 -8.95
N LEU A 142 6.78 7.83 -8.81
CA LEU A 142 6.36 6.96 -9.91
C LEU A 142 4.87 6.63 -9.78
N HIS A 143 4.09 6.80 -10.83
CA HIS A 143 2.66 6.50 -10.86
C HIS A 143 2.33 5.48 -11.95
N LEU A 144 1.97 4.27 -11.54
CA LEU A 144 1.46 3.20 -12.41
C LEU A 144 -0.07 3.24 -12.38
N ASN A 145 -0.69 3.91 -13.36
CA ASN A 145 -2.14 4.15 -13.41
C ASN A 145 -2.81 3.32 -14.50
N GLY A 146 -3.45 2.23 -14.13
CA GLY A 146 -3.93 1.22 -15.09
C GLY A 146 -2.82 0.38 -15.73
N ALA A 147 -1.58 0.59 -15.30
CA ALA A 147 -0.36 -0.03 -15.84
C ALA A 147 -0.18 -1.46 -15.27
N ALA A 148 -0.97 -2.42 -15.79
CA ALA A 148 -0.92 -3.80 -15.33
C ALA A 148 0.39 -4.50 -15.72
N TYR A 149 0.81 -5.46 -14.91
CA TYR A 149 1.95 -6.36 -15.15
C TYR A 149 3.30 -5.66 -15.40
N TRP A 150 3.54 -4.57 -14.68
CA TRP A 150 4.87 -3.96 -14.62
C TRP A 150 5.74 -4.62 -13.55
N THR A 151 7.05 -4.58 -13.78
CA THR A 151 8.06 -4.85 -12.75
C THR A 151 8.92 -3.60 -12.60
N VAL A 152 8.98 -3.06 -11.37
CA VAL A 152 9.89 -1.96 -11.00
C VAL A 152 10.98 -2.54 -10.13
N LYS A 153 12.25 -2.43 -10.56
CA LYS A 153 13.33 -3.17 -9.91
C LYS A 153 14.60 -2.34 -9.71
N GLY A 154 15.17 -2.41 -8.52
CA GLY A 154 16.54 -2.01 -8.20
C GLY A 154 16.76 -0.52 -8.00
N ILE A 155 15.84 0.33 -8.40
CA ILE A 155 15.95 1.80 -8.40
C ILE A 155 15.66 2.42 -7.03
N THR A 156 16.00 3.70 -6.89
CA THR A 156 15.61 4.54 -5.75
C THR A 156 14.51 5.51 -6.14
N VAL A 157 13.50 5.70 -5.27
CA VAL A 157 12.45 6.72 -5.41
C VAL A 157 12.46 7.58 -4.15
N THR A 158 12.58 8.90 -4.32
CA THR A 158 12.69 9.83 -3.19
C THR A 158 12.06 11.18 -3.51
N GLY A 159 11.73 11.94 -2.47
CA GLY A 159 11.11 13.25 -2.58
C GLY A 159 9.66 13.21 -3.05
N GLY A 160 9.00 14.36 -2.93
CA GLY A 160 7.58 14.51 -3.26
C GLY A 160 6.62 13.97 -2.21
N GLN A 161 5.36 13.95 -2.57
CA GLN A 161 4.29 13.58 -1.65
C GLN A 161 4.29 12.09 -1.35
N LYS A 162 4.31 11.23 -2.39
CA LYS A 162 4.28 9.77 -2.27
C LYS A 162 5.31 9.13 -3.20
N GLY A 163 5.83 7.98 -2.81
CA GLY A 163 6.86 7.30 -3.59
C GLY A 163 6.30 6.63 -4.84
N ILE A 164 5.81 5.39 -4.71
CA ILE A 164 5.27 4.60 -5.83
C ILE A 164 3.77 4.43 -5.65
N MET A 165 2.99 5.04 -6.54
CA MET A 165 1.54 4.92 -6.60
C MET A 165 1.13 3.89 -7.64
N ILE A 166 0.23 2.99 -7.26
CA ILE A 166 -0.26 1.90 -8.10
C ILE A 166 -1.79 1.97 -8.06
N ASP A 167 -2.38 2.54 -9.12
CA ASP A 167 -3.82 2.74 -9.26
C ASP A 167 -4.39 1.85 -10.35
N SER A 168 -5.50 1.16 -10.09
CA SER A 168 -6.26 0.36 -11.07
C SER A 168 -5.37 -0.63 -11.88
N ALA A 169 -4.30 -1.13 -11.27
CA ALA A 169 -3.32 -1.98 -11.92
C ALA A 169 -3.31 -3.39 -11.33
N ARG A 170 -3.10 -4.40 -12.18
CA ARG A 170 -3.04 -5.80 -11.76
C ARG A 170 -1.63 -6.35 -11.90
N GLY A 171 -1.20 -7.16 -10.94
CA GLY A 171 0.01 -7.96 -11.04
C GLY A 171 1.30 -7.13 -11.12
N VAL A 172 1.33 -5.92 -10.55
CA VAL A 172 2.55 -5.10 -10.46
C VAL A 172 3.52 -5.73 -9.47
N VAL A 173 4.80 -5.76 -9.81
CA VAL A 173 5.88 -6.22 -8.93
C VAL A 173 6.83 -5.06 -8.68
N VAL A 174 7.06 -4.76 -7.40
CA VAL A 174 8.07 -3.82 -6.91
C VAL A 174 9.14 -4.66 -6.20
N ASP A 175 10.36 -4.71 -6.72
CA ASP A 175 11.40 -5.64 -6.27
C ASP A 175 12.74 -4.92 -6.04
N ALA A 176 13.33 -5.10 -4.87
CA ALA A 176 14.64 -4.57 -4.51
C ALA A 176 14.78 -3.05 -4.73
N VAL A 177 13.71 -2.28 -4.51
CA VAL A 177 13.73 -0.81 -4.59
C VAL A 177 14.08 -0.19 -3.24
N THR A 178 14.61 1.04 -3.28
CA THR A 178 14.73 1.91 -2.10
C THR A 178 13.74 3.06 -2.23
N VAL A 179 12.90 3.28 -1.18
CA VAL A 179 11.91 4.36 -1.15
C VAL A 179 12.08 5.15 0.14
N HIS A 180 12.30 6.47 0.04
CA HIS A 180 12.53 7.30 1.22
C HIS A 180 12.38 8.80 0.96
N GLY A 181 12.41 9.61 2.04
CA GLY A 181 12.39 11.08 1.94
C GLY A 181 11.07 11.60 1.39
N LEU A 182 9.94 11.11 1.88
CA LEU A 182 8.61 11.40 1.34
C LEU A 182 7.75 12.15 2.36
N ASP A 183 6.87 13.01 1.87
CA ASP A 183 5.90 13.71 2.72
C ASP A 183 4.82 12.79 3.27
N MET A 184 4.44 11.76 2.51
CA MET A 184 3.39 10.77 2.84
C MET A 184 3.90 9.35 2.57
N GLU A 185 3.02 8.43 2.07
CA GLU A 185 3.26 7.00 1.97
C GLU A 185 4.40 6.60 1.00
N GLY A 186 5.09 5.52 1.35
CA GLY A 186 6.15 4.93 0.53
C GLY A 186 5.64 4.28 -0.74
N VAL A 187 4.84 3.21 -0.59
CA VAL A 187 4.24 2.47 -1.72
C VAL A 187 2.76 2.25 -1.44
N HIS A 188 1.91 2.64 -2.37
CA HIS A 188 0.46 2.58 -2.21
C HIS A 188 -0.21 1.81 -3.35
N PHE A 189 -0.91 0.71 -3.02
CA PHE A 189 -1.79 -0.04 -3.91
C PHE A 189 -3.22 0.38 -3.65
N ARG A 190 -3.88 1.01 -4.60
CA ARG A 190 -5.28 1.46 -4.43
C ARG A 190 -6.11 1.36 -5.71
N THR A 191 -7.37 1.76 -5.61
CA THR A 191 -8.31 1.79 -6.74
C THR A 191 -8.40 0.42 -7.42
N SER A 192 -8.54 -0.64 -6.59
CA SER A 192 -8.64 -2.04 -6.99
C SER A 192 -7.37 -2.57 -7.69
N SER A 193 -6.20 -2.12 -7.26
CA SER A 193 -4.90 -2.68 -7.67
C SER A 193 -4.65 -4.01 -6.98
N ARG A 194 -4.84 -5.11 -7.69
CA ARG A 194 -4.82 -6.47 -7.13
C ARG A 194 -3.67 -7.33 -7.63
N ASP A 195 -3.40 -8.42 -6.91
CA ASP A 195 -2.35 -9.38 -7.21
C ASP A 195 -0.97 -8.70 -7.31
N GLY A 196 -0.79 -7.59 -6.56
CA GLY A 196 0.46 -6.84 -6.49
C GLY A 196 1.47 -7.52 -5.57
N VAL A 197 2.76 -7.28 -5.80
CA VAL A 197 3.84 -7.76 -4.93
C VAL A 197 4.84 -6.64 -4.69
N ILE A 198 5.17 -6.37 -3.41
CA ILE A 198 6.37 -5.62 -3.04
C ILE A 198 7.30 -6.53 -2.26
N LYS A 199 8.56 -6.62 -2.70
CA LYS A 199 9.50 -7.55 -2.07
C LYS A 199 10.93 -7.04 -2.07
N ASN A 200 11.74 -7.56 -1.13
CA ASN A 200 13.19 -7.32 -1.04
C ASN A 200 13.56 -5.84 -1.02
N SER A 201 12.63 -4.98 -0.65
CA SER A 201 12.74 -3.53 -0.77
C SER A 201 13.03 -2.88 0.58
N ARG A 202 13.58 -1.67 0.55
CA ARG A 202 13.81 -0.85 1.73
C ARG A 202 12.95 0.40 1.68
N ILE A 203 12.15 0.63 2.73
CA ILE A 203 11.27 1.79 2.85
C ILE A 203 11.53 2.44 4.20
N TYR A 204 11.82 3.74 4.22
CA TYR A 204 12.11 4.48 5.44
C TYR A 204 11.97 5.98 5.20
N ASP A 205 11.94 6.79 6.27
CA ASP A 205 11.89 8.25 6.17
C ASP A 205 10.69 8.69 5.30
N THR A 206 9.48 8.36 5.77
CA THR A 206 8.20 8.70 5.15
C THR A 206 7.33 9.46 6.15
N GLY A 207 6.29 10.18 5.67
CA GLY A 207 5.41 10.96 6.53
C GLY A 207 6.01 12.28 7.01
N ASN A 208 6.94 12.86 6.27
CA ASN A 208 7.69 14.07 6.67
C ASN A 208 6.83 15.34 6.72
N ASP A 209 5.59 15.32 6.21
CA ASP A 209 4.66 16.44 6.38
C ASP A 209 4.02 16.50 7.78
N GLY A 210 4.26 15.49 8.62
CA GLY A 210 3.83 15.45 10.02
C GLY A 210 2.33 15.28 10.22
N ARG A 211 1.57 14.86 9.19
CA ARG A 211 0.12 14.65 9.27
C ARG A 211 -0.27 13.22 9.64
N GLY A 212 0.70 12.33 9.90
CA GLY A 212 0.47 10.93 10.25
C GLY A 212 -0.07 10.07 9.09
N MET A 213 0.24 10.45 7.85
CA MET A 213 -0.11 9.73 6.62
C MET A 213 1.18 9.32 5.91
N GLY A 214 2.01 8.59 6.60
CA GLY A 214 3.36 8.26 6.14
C GLY A 214 3.65 6.78 6.14
N GLU A 215 2.65 5.95 5.91
CA GLU A 215 2.77 4.50 5.93
C GLU A 215 3.85 4.01 4.95
N GLY A 216 4.60 3.00 5.39
CA GLY A 216 5.61 2.39 4.51
C GLY A 216 4.97 1.75 3.29
N VAL A 217 4.00 0.87 3.50
CA VAL A 217 3.16 0.25 2.46
C VAL A 217 1.69 0.37 2.84
N TYR A 218 0.91 0.97 1.96
CA TYR A 218 -0.52 1.19 2.15
C TYR A 218 -1.31 0.40 1.11
N VAL A 219 -2.31 -0.38 1.52
CA VAL A 219 -3.12 -1.23 0.64
C VAL A 219 -4.60 -0.89 0.80
N GLY A 220 -5.23 -0.45 -0.28
CA GLY A 220 -6.62 -0.01 -0.30
C GLY A 220 -6.78 1.49 -0.07
N THR A 221 -8.00 1.91 0.17
CA THR A 221 -8.38 3.32 0.43
C THR A 221 -9.29 3.37 1.65
N ALA A 222 -8.94 4.18 2.64
CA ALA A 222 -9.72 4.33 3.86
C ALA A 222 -11.20 4.63 3.57
N ASN A 223 -12.10 3.99 4.31
CA ASN A 223 -13.55 4.12 4.20
C ASN A 223 -14.14 3.82 2.80
N THR A 224 -13.41 3.06 1.97
CA THR A 224 -13.80 2.79 0.57
C THR A 224 -13.89 1.29 0.31
N LEU A 225 -15.02 0.66 0.67
CA LEU A 225 -15.23 -0.80 0.51
C LEU A 225 -15.25 -1.28 -0.94
N SER A 226 -15.40 -0.39 -1.91
CA SER A 226 -15.31 -0.69 -3.33
C SER A 226 -13.87 -0.80 -3.85
N ASP A 227 -12.89 -0.36 -3.08
CA ASP A 227 -11.49 -0.57 -3.41
C ASP A 227 -11.11 -2.03 -3.12
N LYS A 228 -10.95 -2.82 -4.18
CA LYS A 228 -10.60 -4.24 -4.16
C LYS A 228 -9.12 -4.44 -4.51
N SER A 229 -8.24 -3.73 -3.81
CA SER A 229 -6.80 -3.96 -3.89
C SER A 229 -6.43 -5.27 -3.16
N ASP A 230 -6.94 -6.38 -3.71
CA ASP A 230 -6.90 -7.72 -3.11
C ASP A 230 -5.60 -8.46 -3.45
N ASN A 231 -5.27 -9.48 -2.63
CA ASN A 231 -4.15 -10.41 -2.83
C ASN A 231 -2.78 -9.73 -2.92
N VAL A 232 -2.61 -8.55 -2.34
CA VAL A 232 -1.31 -7.87 -2.32
C VAL A 232 -0.36 -8.60 -1.38
N GLN A 233 0.87 -8.84 -1.84
CA GLN A 233 1.91 -9.53 -1.09
C GLN A 233 3.05 -8.57 -0.75
N ILE A 234 3.43 -8.53 0.54
CA ILE A 234 4.49 -7.69 1.09
C ILE A 234 5.54 -8.64 1.70
N LEU A 235 6.64 -8.88 0.96
CA LEU A 235 7.52 -10.03 1.20
C LEU A 235 8.99 -9.63 1.40
N GLY A 236 9.58 -9.96 2.53
CA GLY A 236 11.03 -9.82 2.75
C GLY A 236 11.56 -8.40 2.67
N ASN A 237 10.73 -7.40 2.98
CA ASN A 237 11.13 -6.00 2.98
C ASN A 237 11.74 -5.58 4.31
N THR A 238 12.52 -4.51 4.30
CA THR A 238 12.92 -3.77 5.50
C THR A 238 12.16 -2.45 5.51
N ILE A 239 11.27 -2.25 6.50
CA ILE A 239 10.44 -1.07 6.62
C ILE A 239 10.75 -0.37 7.95
N GLY A 240 11.09 0.91 7.85
CA GLY A 240 11.64 1.72 8.92
C GLY A 240 13.18 1.78 8.91
N PRO A 241 13.80 2.63 9.78
CA PRO A 241 13.16 3.54 10.73
C PRO A 241 12.51 4.76 10.05
N ASP A 242 11.97 5.65 10.88
CA ASP A 242 11.45 6.96 10.48
C ASP A 242 10.31 6.84 9.43
N VAL A 243 9.37 5.93 9.70
CA VAL A 243 8.09 5.81 9.01
C VAL A 243 7.06 6.53 9.86
N GLY A 244 6.44 7.58 9.31
CA GLY A 244 5.54 8.50 10.03
C GLY A 244 4.08 8.02 10.11
N GLY A 245 3.83 6.78 9.79
CA GLY A 245 2.59 6.03 9.96
C GLY A 245 2.91 4.59 10.36
N GLU A 246 2.01 3.65 10.13
CA GLU A 246 2.31 2.22 10.27
C GLU A 246 3.31 1.77 9.18
N ALA A 247 4.16 0.79 9.51
CA ALA A 247 5.01 0.20 8.48
C ALA A 247 4.16 -0.43 7.35
N VAL A 248 3.00 -1.02 7.69
CA VAL A 248 2.03 -1.56 6.73
C VAL A 248 0.61 -1.29 7.24
N ASP A 249 -0.21 -0.64 6.42
CA ASP A 249 -1.65 -0.46 6.68
C ASP A 249 -2.48 -1.16 5.60
N LEU A 250 -3.36 -2.08 6.03
CA LEU A 250 -4.20 -2.92 5.17
C LEU A 250 -5.66 -2.54 5.38
N LYS A 251 -6.20 -1.71 4.46
CA LYS A 251 -7.52 -1.09 4.64
C LYS A 251 -8.68 -2.06 4.43
N GLU A 252 -9.79 -1.72 5.07
CA GLU A 252 -11.09 -2.32 4.82
C GLU A 252 -11.47 -2.22 3.33
N GLY A 253 -12.17 -3.21 2.83
CA GLY A 253 -12.44 -3.37 1.39
C GLY A 253 -11.47 -4.33 0.70
N THR A 254 -10.26 -4.55 1.27
CA THR A 254 -9.22 -5.42 0.72
C THR A 254 -9.18 -6.79 1.40
N THR A 255 -8.76 -7.83 0.69
CA THR A 255 -8.75 -9.20 1.22
C THR A 255 -7.62 -10.07 0.65
N GLY A 256 -7.27 -11.14 1.37
CA GLY A 256 -6.49 -12.26 0.85
C GLY A 256 -5.01 -12.01 0.66
N GLY A 257 -4.48 -10.89 1.16
CA GLY A 257 -3.07 -10.56 1.04
C GLY A 257 -2.17 -11.29 2.05
N ARG A 258 -0.86 -11.08 1.89
CA ARG A 258 0.17 -11.72 2.72
C ARG A 258 1.29 -10.75 3.08
N VAL A 259 1.63 -10.68 4.37
CA VAL A 259 2.77 -9.90 4.89
C VAL A 259 3.74 -10.90 5.51
N ALA A 260 4.87 -11.18 4.83
CA ALA A 260 5.73 -12.28 5.25
C ALA A 260 7.23 -11.99 5.14
N GLY A 261 7.98 -12.43 6.14
CA GLY A 261 9.44 -12.36 6.16
C GLY A 261 9.99 -10.93 6.22
N ASN A 262 9.17 -9.93 6.57
CA ASN A 262 9.61 -8.54 6.64
C ASN A 262 10.33 -8.26 7.96
N THR A 263 11.18 -7.23 7.93
CA THR A 263 11.81 -6.65 9.11
C THR A 263 11.24 -5.25 9.34
N PHE A 264 10.66 -5.02 10.53
CA PHE A 264 10.08 -3.74 10.94
C PHE A 264 10.96 -3.06 11.98
N ASP A 265 11.21 -1.77 11.83
CA ASP A 265 11.86 -0.93 12.82
C ASP A 265 11.00 0.31 13.09
N GLY A 266 10.29 0.31 14.22
CA GLY A 266 9.34 1.36 14.60
C GLY A 266 10.00 2.60 15.21
N ARG A 267 11.33 2.78 15.13
CA ARG A 267 11.94 4.05 15.53
C ARG A 267 11.43 5.17 14.65
N GLY A 268 11.06 6.28 15.27
CA GLY A 268 10.45 7.42 14.57
C GLY A 268 8.92 7.42 14.62
N MET A 269 8.26 6.35 15.04
CA MET A 269 6.82 6.32 15.31
C MET A 269 6.47 7.32 16.42
N THR A 270 5.41 8.09 16.25
CA THR A 270 5.03 9.19 17.15
C THR A 270 3.79 8.89 17.99
N GLY A 271 2.97 7.91 17.60
CA GLY A 271 1.64 7.65 18.16
C GLY A 271 0.60 8.70 17.78
N ASN A 272 0.97 9.65 16.92
CA ASN A 272 0.04 10.59 16.33
C ASN A 272 -0.75 9.87 15.23
N HIS A 273 -2.07 10.09 15.19
CA HIS A 273 -2.92 9.47 14.16
C HIS A 273 -2.90 7.93 14.16
N TYR A 274 -2.65 7.32 15.34
CA TYR A 274 -2.71 5.87 15.54
C TYR A 274 -1.56 5.05 14.94
N ASP A 275 -0.43 5.68 14.62
CA ASP A 275 0.82 5.04 14.16
C ASP A 275 1.57 4.37 15.34
N ASP A 276 0.92 3.46 16.04
CA ASP A 276 1.47 2.87 17.26
C ASP A 276 1.81 1.37 17.14
N SER A 277 1.60 0.77 15.97
CA SER A 277 1.95 -0.61 15.63
C SER A 277 2.66 -0.71 14.28
N TRP A 278 3.41 -1.81 14.03
CA TRP A 278 4.05 -2.01 12.72
C TRP A 278 3.05 -2.30 11.61
N VAL A 279 2.01 -3.08 11.93
CA VAL A 279 1.01 -3.52 10.95
C VAL A 279 -0.37 -3.37 11.53
N ASP A 280 -1.19 -2.59 10.85
CA ASP A 280 -2.61 -2.46 11.15
C ASP A 280 -3.46 -3.16 10.06
N VAL A 281 -4.35 -4.07 10.49
CA VAL A 281 -5.16 -4.90 9.61
C VAL A 281 -6.64 -4.57 9.78
N LYS A 282 -7.15 -3.82 8.84
CA LYS A 282 -8.58 -3.48 8.70
C LYS A 282 -9.26 -4.30 7.59
N GLY A 283 -8.46 -4.94 6.72
CA GLY A 283 -8.92 -5.85 5.67
C GLY A 283 -9.22 -7.27 6.19
N ASN A 284 -9.68 -8.16 5.30
CA ASN A 284 -10.07 -9.52 5.65
C ASN A 284 -9.09 -10.59 5.15
N ASN A 285 -9.00 -11.71 5.87
CA ASN A 285 -8.33 -12.93 5.43
C ASN A 285 -6.86 -12.76 5.07
N TYR A 286 -6.14 -11.92 5.81
CA TYR A 286 -4.70 -11.74 5.63
C TYR A 286 -3.89 -12.83 6.33
N VAL A 287 -2.71 -13.13 5.80
CA VAL A 287 -1.71 -13.97 6.46
C VAL A 287 -0.49 -13.14 6.81
N ILE A 288 -0.23 -13.00 8.11
CA ILE A 288 0.89 -12.23 8.66
C ILE A 288 1.88 -13.21 9.29
N GLU A 289 3.00 -13.47 8.62
CA GLU A 289 3.85 -14.58 9.05
C GLU A 289 5.36 -14.35 8.90
N ASN A 290 6.12 -14.95 9.81
CA ASN A 290 7.58 -14.97 9.77
C ASN A 290 8.24 -13.58 9.70
N ASN A 291 7.55 -12.55 10.18
CA ASN A 291 8.10 -11.19 10.26
C ASN A 291 8.88 -11.02 11.56
N THR A 292 9.82 -10.09 11.55
CA THR A 292 10.57 -9.68 12.75
C THR A 292 10.40 -8.19 12.95
N GLY A 293 9.99 -7.76 14.16
CA GLY A 293 9.78 -6.36 14.47
C GLY A 293 10.44 -5.94 15.79
N LYS A 294 10.83 -4.67 15.86
CA LYS A 294 11.40 -4.03 17.05
C LYS A 294 11.06 -2.55 17.11
N ASN A 295 11.25 -1.95 18.28
CA ASN A 295 11.08 -0.51 18.51
C ASN A 295 9.68 0.02 18.19
N THR A 296 8.63 -0.83 18.34
CA THR A 296 7.26 -0.30 18.25
C THR A 296 6.94 0.61 19.43
N LEU A 297 5.99 1.49 19.23
CA LEU A 297 5.50 2.37 20.29
C LEU A 297 4.54 1.64 21.22
N ASN A 298 3.61 0.85 20.71
CA ASN A 298 2.60 0.12 21.49
C ASN A 298 2.57 -1.36 21.11
N ASN A 299 1.86 -1.76 20.05
CA ASN A 299 1.71 -3.15 19.64
C ASN A 299 2.66 -3.53 18.51
N GLY A 300 2.84 -4.82 18.28
CA GLY A 300 3.52 -5.30 17.08
C GLY A 300 2.59 -5.26 15.87
N TYR A 301 1.45 -5.92 16.03
CA TYR A 301 0.41 -6.08 15.01
C TYR A 301 -0.94 -5.79 15.64
N GLU A 302 -1.84 -5.19 14.87
CA GLU A 302 -3.20 -4.90 15.30
C GLU A 302 -4.23 -5.35 14.27
N THR A 303 -5.45 -5.70 14.73
CA THR A 303 -6.62 -5.85 13.87
C THR A 303 -7.73 -4.92 14.33
N HIS A 304 -8.35 -4.21 13.37
CA HIS A 304 -9.46 -3.30 13.66
C HIS A 304 -10.68 -3.58 12.79
N THR A 305 -11.88 -3.35 13.33
CA THR A 305 -13.11 -3.22 12.55
C THR A 305 -13.40 -1.74 12.32
N GLN A 306 -12.90 -1.20 11.22
CA GLN A 306 -13.24 0.16 10.80
C GLN A 306 -14.63 0.23 10.18
N GLN A 307 -15.03 -0.82 9.46
CA GLN A 307 -16.34 -1.00 8.85
C GLN A 307 -16.89 -2.38 9.22
N SER A 308 -18.21 -2.49 9.43
CA SER A 308 -18.86 -3.74 9.82
C SER A 308 -18.52 -4.89 8.88
N GLY A 309 -18.10 -6.04 9.43
CA GLY A 309 -17.71 -7.23 8.68
C GLY A 309 -16.27 -7.22 8.13
N TRP A 310 -15.47 -6.22 8.52
CA TRP A 310 -14.07 -6.11 8.11
C TRP A 310 -13.10 -6.25 9.30
N GLY A 311 -11.82 -6.45 8.99
CA GLY A 311 -10.77 -6.73 9.98
C GLY A 311 -10.78 -8.19 10.49
N CYS A 312 -11.37 -9.12 9.75
CA CYS A 312 -11.62 -10.49 10.18
C CYS A 312 -10.83 -11.53 9.39
N GLY A 313 -10.69 -12.73 9.94
CA GLY A 313 -10.09 -13.88 9.25
C GLY A 313 -8.58 -13.84 9.15
N THR A 314 -7.91 -12.92 9.83
CA THR A 314 -6.45 -12.80 9.79
C THR A 314 -5.77 -13.91 10.57
N VAL A 315 -4.67 -14.41 10.03
CA VAL A 315 -3.83 -15.45 10.63
C VAL A 315 -2.45 -14.88 10.94
N PHE A 316 -2.01 -14.98 12.20
CA PHE A 316 -0.66 -14.62 12.65
C PHE A 316 0.12 -15.87 13.04
N ARG A 317 1.31 -16.09 12.43
CA ARG A 317 2.16 -17.24 12.76
C ARG A 317 3.64 -16.99 12.52
N GLY A 318 4.50 -17.53 13.37
CA GLY A 318 5.95 -17.48 13.23
C GLY A 318 6.56 -16.08 13.32
N ASN A 319 5.81 -15.07 13.74
CA ASN A 319 6.34 -13.70 13.88
C ASN A 319 7.18 -13.57 15.15
N ARG A 320 8.18 -12.71 15.12
CA ARG A 320 9.08 -12.42 16.24
C ARG A 320 9.00 -10.94 16.60
N SER A 321 8.46 -10.64 17.78
CA SER A 321 8.21 -9.28 18.23
C SER A 321 9.11 -8.94 19.41
N THR A 322 9.86 -7.84 19.30
CA THR A 322 10.61 -7.25 20.40
C THR A 322 9.94 -5.95 20.82
N LEU A 323 9.23 -6.00 21.94
CA LEU A 323 8.47 -4.90 22.51
C LEU A 323 9.20 -4.23 23.69
N THR A 324 10.48 -4.52 23.88
CA THR A 324 11.30 -3.87 24.90
C THR A 324 11.38 -2.38 24.59
N GLY A 325 10.99 -1.55 25.59
CA GLY A 325 10.96 -0.10 25.42
C GLY A 325 9.64 0.47 24.89
N ALA A 326 8.67 -0.36 24.50
CA ALA A 326 7.34 0.09 24.14
C ALA A 326 6.67 0.78 25.36
N THR A 327 6.03 1.94 25.12
CA THR A 327 5.45 2.80 26.16
C THR A 327 3.93 2.87 26.13
N GLY A 328 3.29 2.41 25.05
CA GLY A 328 1.85 2.36 24.91
C GLY A 328 1.14 1.51 25.98
N ASP A 329 -0.15 1.60 26.04
CA ASP A 329 -0.95 0.97 27.11
C ASP A 329 -1.18 -0.53 26.90
N LYS A 330 -1.21 -1.04 25.69
CA LYS A 330 -1.43 -2.46 25.35
C LYS A 330 -0.14 -3.27 25.34
N ARG A 331 0.80 -2.93 24.49
CA ARG A 331 2.13 -3.56 24.37
C ARG A 331 2.05 -5.07 24.15
N LEU A 332 1.17 -5.49 23.23
CA LEU A 332 0.99 -6.88 22.83
C LEU A 332 1.73 -7.15 21.51
N ALA A 333 2.23 -8.37 21.31
CA ALA A 333 2.76 -8.72 20.00
C ALA A 333 1.66 -8.67 18.94
N VAL A 334 0.46 -9.17 19.27
CA VAL A 334 -0.74 -9.08 18.42
C VAL A 334 -1.91 -8.64 19.29
N ASP A 335 -2.43 -7.43 19.05
CA ASP A 335 -3.68 -6.94 19.66
C ASP A 335 -4.86 -7.15 18.71
N VAL A 336 -5.84 -7.94 19.12
CA VAL A 336 -7.04 -8.23 18.35
C VAL A 336 -8.20 -7.49 18.99
N THR A 337 -8.53 -6.30 18.46
CA THR A 337 -9.52 -5.42 19.08
C THR A 337 -10.96 -5.84 18.82
N ASN A 338 -11.18 -6.72 17.83
CA ASN A 338 -12.49 -7.05 17.27
C ASN A 338 -12.85 -8.55 17.32
N TYR A 339 -12.20 -9.33 18.18
CA TYR A 339 -12.43 -10.77 18.26
C TYR A 339 -13.84 -11.10 18.70
N SER A 340 -14.57 -11.88 17.89
CA SER A 340 -15.94 -12.31 18.18
C SER A 340 -16.27 -13.64 17.48
N GLY A 341 -17.47 -14.18 17.72
CA GLY A 341 -17.96 -15.38 17.03
C GLY A 341 -18.02 -15.25 15.51
N SER A 342 -18.32 -14.05 15.02
CA SER A 342 -18.44 -13.72 13.59
C SER A 342 -17.19 -13.10 12.97
N CYS A 343 -16.26 -12.63 13.81
CA CYS A 343 -15.01 -12.01 13.36
C CYS A 343 -13.85 -12.70 14.05
N LYS A 344 -13.33 -13.76 13.42
CA LYS A 344 -12.27 -14.59 14.01
C LYS A 344 -10.92 -14.22 13.44
N THR A 345 -9.97 -14.05 14.35
CA THR A 345 -8.54 -13.95 14.08
C THR A 345 -7.85 -15.13 14.74
N THR A 346 -6.83 -15.68 14.11
CA THR A 346 -6.05 -16.81 14.63
C THR A 346 -4.63 -16.38 14.95
N VAL A 347 -4.23 -16.55 16.20
CA VAL A 347 -2.84 -16.30 16.63
C VAL A 347 -2.22 -17.61 17.07
N TYR A 348 -1.24 -18.10 16.31
CA TYR A 348 -0.58 -19.38 16.59
C TYR A 348 0.52 -19.23 17.67
N ALA A 349 0.75 -20.31 18.42
CA ALA A 349 1.81 -20.42 19.44
C ALA A 349 3.23 -20.28 18.85
N SER A 350 3.38 -20.41 17.54
CA SER A 350 4.65 -20.21 16.83
C SER A 350 5.09 -18.73 16.79
N ASN A 351 4.21 -17.77 17.13
CA ASN A 351 4.63 -16.38 17.33
C ASN A 351 5.40 -16.23 18.65
N THR A 352 6.40 -15.38 18.67
CA THR A 352 7.22 -15.12 19.87
C THR A 352 7.26 -13.64 20.20
N VAL A 353 7.36 -13.34 21.50
CA VAL A 353 7.45 -11.96 22.00
C VAL A 353 8.53 -11.84 23.08
N THR A 354 9.29 -10.75 23.04
CA THR A 354 10.23 -10.35 24.09
C THR A 354 9.84 -8.96 24.59
N GLY A 355 9.69 -8.81 25.90
CA GLY A 355 9.17 -7.57 26.50
C GLY A 355 7.65 -7.42 26.30
N GLY A 356 7.15 -6.22 26.59
CA GLY A 356 5.72 -5.93 26.53
C GLY A 356 4.89 -6.65 27.60
N ARG A 357 3.60 -6.86 27.32
CA ARG A 357 2.64 -7.52 28.22
C ARG A 357 2.26 -8.93 27.84
N GLY A 358 2.67 -9.39 26.66
CA GLY A 358 2.38 -10.75 26.22
C GLY A 358 2.21 -10.89 24.70
N LEU A 359 1.81 -12.10 24.31
CA LEU A 359 1.66 -12.45 22.91
C LEU A 359 0.40 -11.82 22.31
N THR A 360 -0.75 -12.01 22.96
CA THR A 360 -2.05 -11.56 22.43
C THR A 360 -3.10 -11.51 23.54
N ASN A 361 -4.20 -10.83 23.27
CA ASN A 361 -5.40 -10.71 24.12
C ASN A 361 -6.50 -11.75 23.80
N ILE A 362 -6.26 -12.66 22.84
CA ILE A 362 -7.20 -13.73 22.48
C ILE A 362 -6.60 -15.12 22.73
N PRO A 363 -7.40 -16.21 22.73
CA PRO A 363 -6.88 -17.58 22.86
C PRO A 363 -5.84 -17.89 21.78
N VAL A 364 -4.71 -18.47 22.19
CA VAL A 364 -3.62 -18.88 21.30
C VAL A 364 -3.94 -20.28 20.75
N THR A 365 -3.78 -20.42 19.45
CA THR A 365 -3.90 -21.71 18.75
C THR A 365 -2.55 -22.44 18.79
N PRO A 366 -2.51 -23.74 19.15
CA PRO A 366 -1.29 -24.57 19.18
C PRO A 366 -0.54 -24.64 17.85
#